data_bf99a998428b86713e98077514c0c082
#
_entry.id   bf99a998428b86713e98077514c0c082
#
_cell.length_a   1.000
_cell.length_b   1.000
_cell.length_c   1.000
_cell.angle_alpha   90.00
_cell.angle_beta   90.00
_cell.angle_gamma   90.00
#
_symmetry.space_group_name_H-M   'P 1'
#
loop_
_entity.id
_entity.type
_entity.pdbx_description
1 polymer ?
#
loop_
_entity_poly.entity_id
_entity_poly.type
_entity_poly.pdbx_seq_one_letter_code
_entity_poly.pdbx_strand_id
1 'polypeptide(L)'
;MSIDVDAVSDLIRDVSARVIDPRFRTLDDHQIHQKKPGDFVTDADRQAERELGAAVTKYAGGIVVGEESAFADPTILDAVSDADLAWVIDPIDGTKNFVHGSVDHGVMLAQLNRGETVRGWIWQPQHGHMWFAEHGAGVTCDGDEVTRGDSHSPVRAATTHEVYKIPSPVVEWRMAKWCCAVDYPLVCQDENDVTVYQHSYPWDHLPGALMVREVGGVVRTVEGAEYGPRETSGKLIVAADEEAVSYTHLTLPTNRE
;
A
#
# COMPACT_ATOMS: atom_id res chain seq x y z
N MET A 1 14.58 4.35 21.10
CA MET A 1 15.69 3.65 20.42
C MET A 1 15.56 3.99 18.95
N SER A 2 16.60 4.45 18.28
CA SER A 2 16.53 4.70 16.81
C SER A 2 16.42 3.34 16.12
N ILE A 3 15.40 3.17 15.28
CA ILE A 3 15.24 1.97 14.45
C ILE A 3 16.15 2.14 13.24
N ASP A 4 16.97 1.14 12.98
CA ASP A 4 17.81 1.09 11.78
C ASP A 4 16.96 0.69 10.59
N VAL A 5 16.85 1.59 9.63
CA VAL A 5 16.01 1.45 8.42
C VAL A 5 16.53 0.32 7.53
N ASP A 6 17.85 0.23 7.38
CA ASP A 6 18.47 -0.79 6.54
C ASP A 6 18.24 -2.19 7.12
N ALA A 7 18.33 -2.33 8.45
CA ALA A 7 18.04 -3.60 9.10
C ALA A 7 16.59 -4.06 8.88
N VAL A 8 15.61 -3.14 8.87
CA VAL A 8 14.20 -3.49 8.57
C VAL A 8 14.05 -3.84 7.08
N SER A 9 14.68 -3.09 6.19
CA SER A 9 14.68 -3.38 4.75
C SER A 9 15.26 -4.77 4.46
N ASP A 10 16.33 -5.15 5.14
CA ASP A 10 16.97 -6.48 5.01
C ASP A 10 16.08 -7.59 5.58
N LEU A 11 15.34 -7.34 6.68
CA LEU A 11 14.37 -8.29 7.20
C LEU A 11 13.24 -8.56 6.18
N ILE A 12 12.74 -7.53 5.51
CA ILE A 12 11.70 -7.66 4.48
C ILE A 12 12.24 -8.47 3.30
N ARG A 13 13.43 -8.12 2.79
CA ARG A 13 14.07 -8.86 1.68
C ARG A 13 14.34 -10.31 2.02
N ASP A 14 14.84 -10.59 3.24
CA ASP A 14 15.15 -11.95 3.69
C ASP A 14 13.87 -12.82 3.77
N VAL A 15 12.78 -12.31 4.35
CA VAL A 15 11.52 -13.04 4.40
C VAL A 15 10.95 -13.24 2.99
N SER A 16 10.98 -12.22 2.14
CA SER A 16 10.57 -12.35 0.74
C SER A 16 11.33 -13.46 0.03
N ALA A 17 12.66 -13.45 0.10
CA ALA A 17 13.53 -14.41 -0.57
C ALA A 17 13.35 -15.85 -0.08
N ARG A 18 13.00 -16.05 1.22
CA ARG A 18 12.82 -17.39 1.79
C ARG A 18 11.40 -17.92 1.68
N VAL A 19 10.40 -17.04 1.73
CA VAL A 19 9.01 -17.44 1.88
C VAL A 19 8.19 -17.17 0.62
N ILE A 20 8.34 -15.97 0.02
CA ILE A 20 7.49 -15.49 -1.09
C ILE A 20 8.06 -15.94 -2.44
N ASP A 21 9.29 -15.56 -2.73
CA ASP A 21 9.92 -15.77 -4.04
C ASP A 21 9.97 -17.25 -4.47
N PRO A 22 10.24 -18.23 -3.58
CA PRO A 22 10.25 -19.64 -3.96
C PRO A 22 8.86 -20.16 -4.37
N ARG A 23 7.78 -19.47 -3.99
CA ARG A 23 6.39 -19.83 -4.30
C ARG A 23 5.83 -19.07 -5.50
N PHE A 24 6.52 -18.06 -5.97
CA PHE A 24 6.10 -17.31 -7.16
C PHE A 24 6.10 -18.21 -8.40
N ARG A 25 4.95 -18.32 -9.06
CA ARG A 25 4.72 -19.21 -10.23
C ARG A 25 4.91 -20.70 -9.97
N THR A 26 4.96 -21.12 -8.70
CA THR A 26 5.18 -22.52 -8.31
C THR A 26 4.19 -22.99 -7.26
N LEU A 27 3.14 -22.19 -7.00
CA LEU A 27 2.07 -22.56 -6.06
C LEU A 27 1.31 -23.78 -6.56
N ASP A 28 1.13 -24.77 -5.68
CA ASP A 28 0.18 -25.84 -5.86
C ASP A 28 -1.24 -25.37 -5.47
N ASP A 29 -2.27 -25.95 -6.07
CA ASP A 29 -3.68 -25.60 -5.82
C ASP A 29 -4.05 -25.65 -4.33
N HIS A 30 -3.48 -26.58 -3.56
CA HIS A 30 -3.75 -26.72 -2.14
C HIS A 30 -3.15 -25.61 -1.25
N GLN A 31 -2.23 -24.79 -1.80
CA GLN A 31 -1.62 -23.64 -1.13
C GLN A 31 -2.40 -22.34 -1.38
N ILE A 32 -3.39 -22.37 -2.27
CA ILE A 32 -4.22 -21.22 -2.65
C ILE A 32 -5.58 -21.36 -1.99
N HIS A 33 -5.97 -20.34 -1.23
CA HIS A 33 -7.25 -20.30 -0.52
C HIS A 33 -8.03 -19.04 -0.94
N GLN A 34 -9.29 -18.95 -0.57
CA GLN A 34 -10.12 -17.76 -0.77
C GLN A 34 -10.76 -17.35 0.53
N LYS A 35 -10.60 -16.09 0.92
CA LYS A 35 -11.31 -15.45 2.03
C LYS A 35 -12.79 -15.21 1.66
N LYS A 36 -13.00 -14.76 0.41
CA LYS A 36 -14.29 -14.55 -0.28
C LYS A 36 -14.11 -14.88 -1.76
N PRO A 37 -15.17 -15.03 -2.56
CA PRO A 37 -15.04 -15.25 -4.00
C PRO A 37 -14.17 -14.16 -4.66
N GLY A 38 -13.02 -14.56 -5.22
CA GLY A 38 -12.06 -13.67 -5.88
C GLY A 38 -11.06 -12.95 -4.96
N ASP A 39 -11.14 -13.15 -3.65
CA ASP A 39 -10.23 -12.63 -2.64
C ASP A 39 -9.30 -13.76 -2.19
N PHE A 40 -8.09 -13.76 -2.74
CA PHE A 40 -7.13 -14.85 -2.56
C PHE A 40 -6.25 -14.63 -1.34
N VAL A 41 -5.83 -15.73 -0.74
CA VAL A 41 -4.77 -15.83 0.26
C VAL A 41 -4.00 -17.11 0.04
N THR A 42 -2.69 -17.09 0.20
CA THR A 42 -1.85 -18.28 0.06
C THR A 42 -1.17 -18.66 1.38
N ASP A 43 -0.58 -19.84 1.41
CA ASP A 43 0.26 -20.23 2.56
C ASP A 43 1.50 -19.33 2.69
N ALA A 44 1.92 -18.68 1.58
CA ALA A 44 3.00 -17.71 1.60
C ALA A 44 2.62 -16.45 2.39
N ASP A 45 1.41 -15.89 2.17
CA ASP A 45 0.89 -14.72 2.89
C ASP A 45 0.94 -14.95 4.40
N ARG A 46 0.32 -16.06 4.85
CA ARG A 46 0.26 -16.40 6.27
C ARG A 46 1.62 -16.67 6.90
N GLN A 47 2.54 -17.27 6.15
CA GLN A 47 3.89 -17.51 6.66
C GLN A 47 4.70 -16.23 6.71
N ALA A 48 4.66 -15.41 5.66
CA ALA A 48 5.37 -14.15 5.58
C ALA A 48 4.92 -13.16 6.67
N GLU A 49 3.59 -13.03 6.90
CA GLU A 49 3.06 -12.19 7.99
C GLU A 49 3.61 -12.61 9.35
N ARG A 50 3.57 -13.92 9.67
CA ARG A 50 4.10 -14.43 10.95
C ARG A 50 5.58 -14.16 11.10
N GLU A 51 6.38 -14.39 10.06
CA GLU A 51 7.84 -14.23 10.12
C GLU A 51 8.25 -12.76 10.20
N LEU A 52 7.65 -11.89 9.39
CA LEU A 52 7.87 -10.43 9.45
C LEU A 52 7.43 -9.88 10.81
N GLY A 53 6.23 -10.23 11.28
CA GLY A 53 5.71 -9.77 12.57
C GLY A 53 6.62 -10.18 13.72
N ALA A 54 7.08 -11.44 13.75
CA ALA A 54 8.02 -11.92 14.76
C ALA A 54 9.37 -11.19 14.67
N ALA A 55 9.87 -10.93 13.46
CA ALA A 55 11.15 -10.27 13.25
C ALA A 55 11.12 -8.81 13.72
N VAL A 56 10.11 -8.00 13.32
CA VAL A 56 10.00 -6.59 13.74
C VAL A 56 9.73 -6.47 15.24
N THR A 57 8.91 -7.35 15.83
CA THR A 57 8.66 -7.38 17.27
C THR A 57 9.93 -7.70 18.06
N LYS A 58 10.70 -8.68 17.60
CA LYS A 58 11.98 -9.03 18.21
C LYS A 58 13.00 -7.89 18.11
N TYR A 59 12.98 -7.19 16.96
CA TYR A 59 13.93 -6.13 16.66
C TYR A 59 13.66 -4.84 17.46
N ALA A 60 12.39 -4.40 17.52
CA ALA A 60 12.03 -3.09 18.08
C ALA A 60 10.88 -3.12 19.09
N GLY A 61 10.22 -4.26 19.28
CA GLY A 61 8.98 -4.35 20.07
C GLY A 61 7.76 -3.81 19.33
N GLY A 62 6.74 -3.44 20.09
CA GLY A 62 5.49 -2.92 19.55
C GLY A 62 4.46 -4.02 19.28
N ILE A 63 3.25 -3.59 18.90
CA ILE A 63 2.19 -4.50 18.44
C ILE A 63 2.30 -4.68 16.93
N VAL A 64 1.81 -5.81 16.44
CA VAL A 64 1.77 -6.12 15.00
C VAL A 64 0.34 -6.37 14.59
N VAL A 65 -0.06 -5.77 13.49
CA VAL A 65 -1.32 -6.02 12.79
C VAL A 65 -1.01 -6.29 11.33
N GLY A 66 -1.36 -7.48 10.86
CA GLY A 66 -1.25 -7.83 9.45
C GLY A 66 -2.63 -8.04 8.83
N GLU A 67 -2.67 -8.14 7.51
CA GLU A 67 -3.88 -8.41 6.74
C GLU A 67 -4.57 -9.70 7.21
N GLU A 68 -3.80 -10.79 7.35
CA GLU A 68 -4.35 -12.09 7.66
C GLU A 68 -4.86 -12.19 9.11
N SER A 69 -4.12 -11.59 10.04
CA SER A 69 -4.53 -11.49 11.45
C SER A 69 -5.75 -10.59 11.63
N ALA A 70 -5.82 -9.44 10.92
CA ALA A 70 -6.97 -8.54 10.97
C ALA A 70 -8.22 -9.15 10.32
N PHE A 71 -8.04 -9.96 9.27
CA PHE A 71 -9.16 -10.71 8.69
C PHE A 71 -9.71 -11.75 9.67
N ALA A 72 -8.85 -12.41 10.44
CA ALA A 72 -9.27 -13.38 11.47
C ALA A 72 -9.91 -12.73 12.70
N ASP A 73 -9.40 -11.55 13.11
CA ASP A 73 -9.92 -10.77 14.25
C ASP A 73 -9.80 -9.26 13.94
N PRO A 74 -10.87 -8.63 13.41
CA PRO A 74 -10.84 -7.20 13.09
C PRO A 74 -10.65 -6.27 14.29
N THR A 75 -10.87 -6.76 15.52
CA THR A 75 -10.75 -5.92 16.74
C THR A 75 -9.30 -5.51 17.03
N ILE A 76 -8.32 -6.20 16.44
CA ILE A 76 -6.90 -5.84 16.60
C ILE A 76 -6.55 -4.49 15.98
N LEU A 77 -7.36 -4.01 15.01
CA LEU A 77 -7.16 -2.70 14.37
C LEU A 77 -7.35 -1.53 15.35
N ASP A 78 -8.23 -1.68 16.35
CA ASP A 78 -8.47 -0.64 17.35
C ASP A 78 -7.21 -0.31 18.14
N ALA A 79 -6.34 -1.30 18.36
CA ALA A 79 -5.11 -1.14 19.12
C ALA A 79 -4.01 -0.36 18.37
N VAL A 80 -4.06 -0.30 17.02
CA VAL A 80 -3.02 0.34 16.20
C VAL A 80 -2.91 1.83 16.50
N SER A 81 -4.06 2.49 16.65
CA SER A 81 -4.11 3.96 16.83
C SER A 81 -3.68 4.43 18.21
N ASP A 82 -3.72 3.55 19.21
CA ASP A 82 -3.44 3.90 20.61
C ASP A 82 -2.08 3.37 21.11
N ALA A 83 -1.45 2.49 20.33
CA ALA A 83 -0.14 1.93 20.70
C ALA A 83 0.99 2.95 20.61
N ASP A 84 1.93 2.92 21.57
CA ASP A 84 3.15 3.72 21.48
C ASP A 84 3.99 3.35 20.24
N LEU A 85 3.98 2.07 19.84
CA LEU A 85 4.62 1.54 18.65
C LEU A 85 3.74 0.44 18.05
N ALA A 86 3.40 0.58 16.77
CA ALA A 86 2.69 -0.45 16.01
C ALA A 86 3.38 -0.69 14.67
N TRP A 87 3.21 -1.90 14.16
CA TRP A 87 3.61 -2.33 12.83
C TRP A 87 2.38 -2.83 12.09
N VAL A 88 2.18 -2.33 10.88
CA VAL A 88 1.09 -2.76 10.00
C VAL A 88 1.70 -3.41 8.77
N ILE A 89 1.27 -4.64 8.45
CA ILE A 89 1.91 -5.51 7.45
C ILE A 89 0.89 -5.99 6.43
N ASP A 90 1.20 -5.81 5.15
CA ASP A 90 0.67 -6.65 4.08
C ASP A 90 1.80 -7.56 3.59
N PRO A 91 1.69 -8.87 3.81
CA PRO A 91 2.76 -9.80 3.46
C PRO A 91 2.92 -10.01 1.95
N ILE A 92 1.82 -9.96 1.19
CA ILE A 92 1.82 -10.05 -0.28
C ILE A 92 0.66 -9.20 -0.83
N ASP A 93 0.84 -7.88 -0.88
CA ASP A 93 -0.10 -7.03 -1.59
C ASP A 93 -0.17 -7.44 -3.07
N GLY A 94 -1.39 -7.50 -3.59
CA GLY A 94 -1.61 -8.06 -4.90
C GLY A 94 -1.59 -9.59 -4.92
N THR A 95 -2.10 -10.29 -3.90
CA THR A 95 -2.15 -11.78 -3.84
C THR A 95 -2.79 -12.38 -5.09
N LYS A 96 -3.82 -11.74 -5.66
CA LYS A 96 -4.40 -12.18 -6.93
C LYS A 96 -3.38 -12.17 -8.08
N ASN A 97 -2.57 -11.12 -8.18
CA ASN A 97 -1.49 -11.01 -9.17
C ASN A 97 -0.45 -12.10 -8.95
N PHE A 98 -0.04 -12.30 -7.69
CA PHE A 98 0.91 -13.33 -7.28
C PHE A 98 0.44 -14.74 -7.68
N VAL A 99 -0.81 -15.10 -7.38
CA VAL A 99 -1.43 -16.39 -7.75
C VAL A 99 -1.44 -16.59 -9.27
N HIS A 100 -1.69 -15.54 -10.05
CA HIS A 100 -1.70 -15.62 -11.51
C HIS A 100 -0.33 -15.41 -12.15
N GLY A 101 0.75 -15.31 -11.36
CA GLY A 101 2.12 -15.18 -11.85
C GLY A 101 2.47 -13.82 -12.44
N SER A 102 1.71 -12.76 -12.11
CA SER A 102 2.09 -11.38 -12.42
C SER A 102 3.23 -10.91 -11.55
N VAL A 103 4.12 -10.10 -12.11
CA VAL A 103 5.24 -9.47 -11.39
C VAL A 103 4.78 -8.33 -10.47
N ASP A 104 3.57 -7.83 -10.65
CA ASP A 104 2.99 -6.72 -9.90
C ASP A 104 2.43 -7.21 -8.56
N HIS A 105 3.29 -7.49 -7.61
CA HIS A 105 3.00 -7.79 -6.20
C HIS A 105 4.13 -7.28 -5.32
N GLY A 106 3.87 -7.11 -4.03
CA GLY A 106 4.89 -6.61 -3.11
C GLY A 106 4.58 -6.85 -1.64
N VAL A 107 5.57 -6.59 -0.79
CA VAL A 107 5.44 -6.57 0.67
C VAL A 107 5.30 -5.14 1.11
N MET A 108 4.30 -4.84 1.94
CA MET A 108 4.09 -3.51 2.48
C MET A 108 4.23 -3.54 4.01
N LEU A 109 4.98 -2.60 4.57
CA LEU A 109 5.19 -2.45 5.99
C LEU A 109 5.09 -0.98 6.39
N ALA A 110 4.26 -0.68 7.40
CA ALA A 110 4.22 0.64 8.04
C ALA A 110 4.61 0.54 9.51
N GLN A 111 5.39 1.51 9.97
CA GLN A 111 5.65 1.76 11.38
C GLN A 111 4.83 2.95 11.83
N LEU A 112 4.09 2.77 12.92
CA LEU A 112 3.31 3.83 13.54
C LEU A 112 3.82 4.14 14.94
N ASN A 113 3.77 5.42 15.28
CA ASN A 113 4.07 5.93 16.60
C ASN A 113 2.82 6.67 17.12
N ARG A 114 2.14 6.15 18.13
CA ARG A 114 0.91 6.75 18.69
C ARG A 114 -0.13 7.11 17.64
N GLY A 115 -0.36 6.18 16.72
CA GLY A 115 -1.34 6.34 15.65
C GLY A 115 -0.88 7.18 14.45
N GLU A 116 0.37 7.68 14.43
CA GLU A 116 0.94 8.38 13.28
C GLU A 116 1.87 7.46 12.50
N THR A 117 1.69 7.36 11.19
CA THR A 117 2.62 6.63 10.33
C THR A 117 3.92 7.42 10.21
N VAL A 118 4.99 6.88 10.77
CA VAL A 118 6.30 7.55 10.81
C VAL A 118 7.29 7.00 9.80
N ARG A 119 7.12 5.71 9.39
CA ARG A 119 7.93 5.09 8.33
C ARG A 119 7.08 4.12 7.51
N GLY A 120 7.42 4.00 6.24
CA GLY A 120 6.80 3.05 5.31
C GLY A 120 7.84 2.39 4.43
N TRP A 121 7.71 1.08 4.23
CA TRP A 121 8.51 0.28 3.29
C TRP A 121 7.58 -0.41 2.31
N ILE A 122 7.98 -0.44 1.05
CA ILE A 122 7.38 -1.26 0.00
C ILE A 122 8.50 -2.00 -0.71
N TRP A 123 8.48 -3.33 -0.65
CA TRP A 123 9.39 -4.19 -1.39
C TRP A 123 8.66 -4.82 -2.57
N GLN A 124 9.18 -4.63 -3.76
CA GLN A 124 8.68 -5.20 -5.01
C GLN A 124 9.64 -6.30 -5.48
N PRO A 125 9.47 -7.56 -5.08
CA PRO A 125 10.49 -8.60 -5.26
C PRO A 125 10.83 -8.87 -6.72
N GLN A 126 9.85 -8.84 -7.62
CA GLN A 126 10.06 -9.13 -9.04
C GLN A 126 10.56 -7.92 -9.84
N HIS A 127 10.39 -6.71 -9.32
CA HIS A 127 10.97 -5.48 -9.87
C HIS A 127 12.35 -5.20 -9.26
N GLY A 128 12.64 -5.76 -8.09
CA GLY A 128 13.91 -5.58 -7.38
C GLY A 128 14.04 -4.23 -6.67
N HIS A 129 12.91 -3.53 -6.39
CA HIS A 129 12.92 -2.19 -5.81
C HIS A 129 12.45 -2.17 -4.37
N MET A 130 13.25 -1.53 -3.50
CA MET A 130 12.90 -1.19 -2.12
C MET A 130 12.58 0.30 -2.03
N TRP A 131 11.31 0.61 -1.83
CA TRP A 131 10.82 1.96 -1.54
C TRP A 131 10.77 2.17 -0.05
N PHE A 132 11.21 3.34 0.38
CA PHE A 132 11.17 3.73 1.78
C PHE A 132 10.77 5.20 1.91
N ALA A 133 9.95 5.51 2.92
CA ALA A 133 9.64 6.86 3.34
C ALA A 133 9.76 7.00 4.86
N GLU A 134 10.23 8.16 5.31
CA GLU A 134 10.19 8.56 6.71
C GLU A 134 9.54 9.95 6.82
N HIS A 135 8.66 10.11 7.79
CA HIS A 135 7.94 11.36 8.00
C HIS A 135 8.90 12.55 8.13
N GLY A 136 8.75 13.54 7.24
CA GLY A 136 9.59 14.74 7.15
C GLY A 136 10.99 14.52 6.58
N ALA A 137 11.29 13.33 6.03
CA ALA A 137 12.60 13.02 5.44
C ALA A 137 12.55 12.62 3.97
N GLY A 138 11.35 12.60 3.35
CA GLY A 138 11.17 12.28 1.94
C GLY A 138 11.05 10.80 1.64
N VAL A 139 11.23 10.46 0.37
CA VAL A 139 11.10 9.11 -0.19
C VAL A 139 12.39 8.71 -0.89
N THR A 140 12.76 7.44 -0.75
CA THR A 140 13.86 6.84 -1.52
C THR A 140 13.40 5.56 -2.21
N CYS A 141 14.02 5.28 -3.38
CA CYS A 141 13.96 3.98 -4.04
C CYS A 141 15.38 3.44 -4.17
N ASP A 142 15.65 2.29 -3.57
CA ASP A 142 17.00 1.68 -3.52
C ASP A 142 18.09 2.61 -2.97
N GLY A 143 17.68 3.57 -2.10
CA GLY A 143 18.56 4.57 -1.50
C GLY A 143 18.68 5.88 -2.30
N ASP A 144 18.20 5.94 -3.53
CA ASP A 144 18.15 7.16 -4.32
C ASP A 144 16.90 7.97 -3.97
N GLU A 145 17.06 9.30 -3.81
CA GLU A 145 15.97 10.22 -3.52
C GLU A 145 14.94 10.25 -4.65
N VAL A 146 13.67 10.18 -4.29
CA VAL A 146 12.53 10.27 -5.21
C VAL A 146 11.88 11.63 -5.06
N THR A 147 11.78 12.35 -6.17
CA THR A 147 11.06 13.63 -6.25
C THR A 147 9.99 13.54 -7.30
N ARG A 148 8.91 14.30 -7.10
CA ARG A 148 7.81 14.40 -8.04
C ARG A 148 7.74 15.79 -8.64
N GLY A 149 7.39 15.89 -9.94
CA GLY A 149 7.04 17.14 -10.62
C GLY A 149 5.56 17.50 -10.48
N ASP A 150 5.14 18.54 -11.22
CA ASP A 150 3.74 18.98 -11.29
C ASP A 150 2.87 17.93 -11.99
N SER A 151 1.55 17.94 -11.69
CA SER A 151 0.57 17.09 -12.35
C SER A 151 0.52 17.28 -13.86
N HIS A 152 0.25 16.20 -14.58
CA HIS A 152 0.14 16.23 -16.04
C HIS A 152 -1.13 16.93 -16.52
N SER A 153 -1.10 17.39 -17.75
CA SER A 153 -2.29 17.91 -18.45
C SER A 153 -2.42 17.23 -19.82
N PRO A 154 -3.43 16.32 -20.00
CA PRO A 154 -4.46 15.91 -19.05
C PRO A 154 -3.93 15.13 -17.85
N VAL A 155 -4.65 15.18 -16.72
CA VAL A 155 -4.35 14.43 -15.50
C VAL A 155 -4.40 12.93 -15.79
N ARG A 156 -3.38 12.19 -15.40
CA ARG A 156 -3.27 10.74 -15.56
C ARG A 156 -3.86 10.04 -14.35
N ALA A 157 -5.10 9.57 -14.48
CA ALA A 157 -5.82 8.92 -13.40
C ALA A 157 -5.91 7.41 -13.59
N ALA A 158 -5.61 6.64 -12.54
CA ALA A 158 -5.67 5.19 -12.55
C ALA A 158 -6.77 4.66 -11.61
N THR A 159 -7.45 3.60 -12.03
CA THR A 159 -8.38 2.85 -11.20
C THR A 159 -8.61 1.46 -11.78
N THR A 160 -9.01 0.50 -10.94
CA THR A 160 -9.44 -0.83 -11.37
C THR A 160 -10.93 -0.89 -11.73
N HIS A 161 -11.69 0.19 -11.48
CA HIS A 161 -13.14 0.22 -11.61
C HIS A 161 -13.61 1.07 -12.80
N GLU A 162 -14.16 0.42 -13.81
CA GLU A 162 -14.65 1.06 -15.04
C GLU A 162 -15.72 2.15 -14.77
N VAL A 163 -16.52 2.01 -13.71
CA VAL A 163 -17.57 2.98 -13.36
C VAL A 163 -17.00 4.39 -13.07
N TYR A 164 -15.72 4.52 -12.71
CA TYR A 164 -15.08 5.80 -12.47
C TYR A 164 -14.44 6.41 -13.70
N LYS A 165 -14.24 5.63 -14.76
CA LYS A 165 -13.61 6.09 -16.00
C LYS A 165 -14.57 6.89 -16.87
N ILE A 166 -15.05 8.00 -16.34
CA ILE A 166 -15.92 8.92 -17.07
C ILE A 166 -15.09 9.67 -18.10
N PRO A 167 -15.46 9.65 -19.41
CA PRO A 167 -14.73 10.38 -20.43
C PRO A 167 -14.64 11.88 -20.11
N SER A 168 -13.43 12.42 -20.14
CA SER A 168 -13.14 13.81 -19.81
C SER A 168 -11.99 14.32 -20.68
N PRO A 169 -12.03 15.55 -21.19
CA PRO A 169 -10.89 16.13 -21.91
C PRO A 169 -9.71 16.48 -20.99
N VAL A 170 -9.93 16.52 -19.67
CA VAL A 170 -8.92 16.90 -18.68
C VAL A 170 -8.38 15.72 -17.88
N VAL A 171 -8.90 14.50 -18.10
CA VAL A 171 -8.46 13.28 -17.41
C VAL A 171 -8.20 12.17 -18.42
N GLU A 172 -6.99 11.62 -18.39
CA GLU A 172 -6.61 10.39 -19.10
C GLU A 172 -6.72 9.20 -18.15
N TRP A 173 -7.75 8.37 -18.36
CA TRP A 173 -7.97 7.20 -17.53
C TRP A 173 -7.08 6.02 -17.92
N ARG A 174 -6.44 5.42 -16.93
CA ARG A 174 -5.57 4.25 -17.03
C ARG A 174 -6.09 3.10 -16.18
N MET A 175 -5.60 1.90 -16.42
CA MET A 175 -5.85 0.76 -15.56
C MET A 175 -4.83 0.77 -14.42
N ALA A 176 -5.28 0.73 -13.17
CA ALA A 176 -4.42 0.48 -12.02
C ALA A 176 -3.90 -0.97 -12.01
N LYS A 177 -2.82 -1.22 -11.29
CA LYS A 177 -2.10 -2.51 -11.32
C LYS A 177 -2.72 -3.60 -10.47
N TRP A 178 -3.80 -3.32 -9.73
CA TRP A 178 -4.41 -4.23 -8.76
C TRP A 178 -3.43 -4.60 -7.63
N CYS A 179 -2.58 -3.66 -7.28
CA CYS A 179 -1.52 -3.83 -6.29
C CYS A 179 -1.08 -2.45 -5.79
N CYS A 180 -1.33 -2.17 -4.54
CA CYS A 180 -0.97 -0.91 -3.90
C CYS A 180 0.54 -0.73 -3.83
N ALA A 181 1.29 -1.82 -3.63
CA ALA A 181 2.75 -1.82 -3.64
C ALA A 181 3.37 -1.38 -4.99
N VAL A 182 2.58 -1.40 -6.08
CA VAL A 182 3.00 -0.89 -7.39
C VAL A 182 2.32 0.45 -7.69
N ASP A 183 1.03 0.59 -7.40
CA ASP A 183 0.27 1.79 -7.76
C ASP A 183 0.75 3.06 -7.02
N TYR A 184 1.14 2.96 -5.73
CA TYR A 184 1.69 4.08 -4.96
C TYR A 184 3.03 4.59 -5.52
N PRO A 185 4.03 3.73 -5.79
CA PRO A 185 5.24 4.11 -6.49
C PRO A 185 5.01 4.82 -7.83
N LEU A 186 4.02 4.38 -8.63
CA LEU A 186 3.69 5.05 -9.90
C LEU A 186 3.19 6.48 -9.71
N VAL A 187 2.55 6.79 -8.58
CA VAL A 187 2.21 8.18 -8.22
C VAL A 187 3.48 8.96 -7.81
N CYS A 188 4.36 8.34 -7.03
CA CYS A 188 5.60 9.00 -6.59
C CYS A 188 6.59 9.29 -7.75
N GLN A 189 6.51 8.52 -8.85
CA GLN A 189 7.41 8.61 -10.02
C GLN A 189 6.85 9.42 -11.19
N ASP A 190 5.82 10.22 -11.03
CA ASP A 190 5.17 10.97 -12.12
C ASP A 190 4.50 10.12 -13.21
N GLU A 191 4.31 8.82 -13.01
CA GLU A 191 3.63 7.97 -13.99
C GLU A 191 2.11 8.16 -13.94
N ASN A 192 1.54 8.28 -12.73
CA ASN A 192 0.15 8.61 -12.48
C ASN A 192 0.06 9.88 -11.62
N ASP A 193 -0.95 10.70 -11.87
CA ASP A 193 -1.26 11.86 -11.02
C ASP A 193 -2.30 11.51 -9.95
N VAL A 194 -3.17 10.55 -10.25
CA VAL A 194 -4.24 10.13 -9.35
C VAL A 194 -4.40 8.61 -9.42
N THR A 195 -4.65 8.00 -8.25
CA THR A 195 -5.18 6.63 -8.17
C THR A 195 -6.41 6.61 -7.26
N VAL A 196 -7.49 5.95 -7.72
CA VAL A 196 -8.75 5.83 -6.98
C VAL A 196 -8.94 4.39 -6.54
N TYR A 197 -9.05 4.18 -5.22
CA TYR A 197 -9.25 2.87 -4.58
C TYR A 197 -10.65 2.72 -4.01
N GLN A 198 -11.11 1.46 -3.88
CA GLN A 198 -12.43 1.11 -3.38
C GLN A 198 -12.47 0.78 -1.89
N HIS A 199 -11.33 0.61 -1.28
CA HIS A 199 -11.15 0.28 0.13
C HIS A 199 -10.00 1.10 0.71
N SER A 200 -9.90 1.10 2.03
CA SER A 200 -8.93 1.90 2.78
C SER A 200 -8.23 1.10 3.89
N TYR A 201 -8.04 -0.21 3.66
CA TYR A 201 -7.39 -1.05 4.66
C TYR A 201 -5.99 -0.55 4.99
N PRO A 202 -5.63 -0.46 6.29
CA PRO A 202 -4.36 0.13 6.71
C PRO A 202 -3.13 -0.53 6.11
N TRP A 203 -3.14 -1.85 5.94
CA TRP A 203 -2.00 -2.60 5.40
C TRP A 203 -1.73 -2.31 3.93
N ASP A 204 -2.78 -2.07 3.11
CA ASP A 204 -2.67 -1.72 1.70
C ASP A 204 -2.21 -0.26 1.49
N HIS A 205 -2.48 0.63 2.46
CA HIS A 205 -2.42 2.06 2.16
C HIS A 205 -1.45 2.86 3.03
N LEU A 206 -1.21 2.53 4.31
CA LEU A 206 -0.40 3.37 5.19
C LEU A 206 1.02 3.62 4.67
N PRO A 207 1.78 2.60 4.19
CA PRO A 207 3.13 2.83 3.70
C PRO A 207 3.14 3.76 2.48
N GLY A 208 2.28 3.47 1.49
CA GLY A 208 2.18 4.25 0.26
C GLY A 208 1.62 5.66 0.49
N ALA A 209 0.67 5.82 1.41
CA ALA A 209 0.11 7.12 1.77
C ALA A 209 1.18 8.05 2.37
N LEU A 210 2.09 7.51 3.19
CA LEU A 210 3.24 8.27 3.68
C LEU A 210 4.14 8.68 2.50
N MET A 211 4.48 7.76 1.59
CA MET A 211 5.32 8.06 0.42
C MET A 211 4.74 9.20 -0.42
N VAL A 212 3.45 9.13 -0.75
CA VAL A 212 2.81 10.17 -1.55
C VAL A 212 2.84 11.53 -0.85
N ARG A 213 2.61 11.58 0.47
CA ARG A 213 2.71 12.84 1.23
C ARG A 213 4.13 13.40 1.26
N GLU A 214 5.12 12.54 1.39
CA GLU A 214 6.53 12.95 1.46
C GLU A 214 7.07 13.47 0.10
N VAL A 215 6.43 13.11 -1.04
CA VAL A 215 6.71 13.75 -2.34
C VAL A 215 5.80 14.95 -2.63
N GLY A 216 5.02 15.43 -1.64
CA GLY A 216 4.15 16.60 -1.76
C GLY A 216 2.72 16.33 -2.21
N GLY A 217 2.36 15.06 -2.40
CA GLY A 217 1.01 14.63 -2.75
C GLY A 217 0.04 14.57 -1.56
N VAL A 218 -1.18 14.13 -1.85
CA VAL A 218 -2.27 14.05 -0.86
C VAL A 218 -3.00 12.71 -0.93
N VAL A 219 -3.52 12.26 0.22
CA VAL A 219 -4.35 11.06 0.31
C VAL A 219 -5.61 11.41 1.10
N ARG A 220 -6.76 11.30 0.42
CA ARG A 220 -8.07 11.71 0.95
C ARG A 220 -9.08 10.57 0.82
N THR A 221 -10.05 10.53 1.72
CA THR A 221 -11.30 9.80 1.44
C THR A 221 -12.08 10.52 0.34
N VAL A 222 -13.02 9.84 -0.31
CA VAL A 222 -13.87 10.49 -1.33
C VAL A 222 -14.77 11.56 -0.74
N GLU A 223 -14.99 11.57 0.58
CA GLU A 223 -15.69 12.59 1.34
C GLU A 223 -14.80 13.81 1.66
N GLY A 224 -13.51 13.74 1.32
CA GLY A 224 -12.54 14.82 1.49
C GLY A 224 -11.79 14.82 2.81
N ALA A 225 -12.02 13.84 3.70
CA ALA A 225 -11.24 13.70 4.94
C ALA A 225 -9.82 13.22 4.63
N GLU A 226 -8.88 13.62 5.47
CA GLU A 226 -7.51 13.11 5.40
C GLU A 226 -7.46 11.63 5.80
N TYR A 227 -6.76 10.81 5.01
CA TYR A 227 -6.60 9.40 5.32
C TYR A 227 -5.63 9.17 6.49
N GLY A 228 -5.98 8.24 7.37
CA GLY A 228 -5.15 7.83 8.49
C GLY A 228 -5.47 6.42 8.98
N PRO A 229 -4.76 5.90 9.99
CA PRO A 229 -4.88 4.50 10.42
C PRO A 229 -6.24 4.12 11.03
N ARG A 230 -7.10 5.11 11.32
CA ARG A 230 -8.48 4.89 11.78
C ARG A 230 -9.48 4.71 10.65
N GLU A 231 -9.08 5.04 9.41
CA GLU A 231 -9.91 4.84 8.22
C GLU A 231 -9.73 3.41 7.71
N THR A 232 -10.60 2.51 8.13
CA THR A 232 -10.54 1.08 7.80
C THR A 232 -11.57 0.66 6.76
N SER A 233 -12.39 1.60 6.30
CA SER A 233 -13.44 1.36 5.30
C SER A 233 -13.65 2.61 4.46
N GLY A 234 -14.13 2.44 3.23
CA GLY A 234 -14.39 3.54 2.34
C GLY A 234 -13.47 3.57 1.13
N LYS A 235 -13.58 4.63 0.35
CA LYS A 235 -12.83 4.81 -0.88
C LYS A 235 -11.76 5.87 -0.67
N LEU A 236 -10.61 5.69 -1.35
CA LEU A 236 -9.52 6.66 -1.28
C LEU A 236 -9.20 7.26 -2.64
N ILE A 237 -8.80 8.52 -2.59
CA ILE A 237 -8.16 9.25 -3.68
C ILE A 237 -6.73 9.52 -3.23
N VAL A 238 -5.79 8.99 -3.99
CA VAL A 238 -4.36 9.24 -3.86
C VAL A 238 -3.97 10.15 -5.01
N ALA A 239 -3.43 11.33 -4.74
CA ALA A 239 -3.19 12.31 -5.77
C ALA A 239 -1.84 13.04 -5.61
N ALA A 240 -1.31 13.50 -6.73
CA ALA A 240 -0.10 14.29 -6.82
C ALA A 240 -0.17 15.61 -6.03
N ASP A 241 -1.36 16.21 -6.02
CA ASP A 241 -1.64 17.49 -5.38
C ASP A 241 -3.16 17.69 -5.19
N GLU A 242 -3.56 18.77 -4.51
CA GLU A 242 -4.98 19.10 -4.28
C GLU A 242 -5.73 19.47 -5.57
N GLU A 243 -5.03 19.98 -6.61
CA GLU A 243 -5.66 20.30 -7.89
C GLU A 243 -6.08 19.01 -8.59
N ALA A 244 -5.22 18.00 -8.60
CA ALA A 244 -5.51 16.68 -9.17
C ALA A 244 -6.70 15.99 -8.47
N VAL A 245 -6.88 16.17 -7.15
CA VAL A 245 -8.07 15.69 -6.43
C VAL A 245 -9.34 16.32 -6.99
N SER A 246 -9.32 17.61 -7.32
CA SER A 246 -10.51 18.34 -7.80
C SER A 246 -11.04 17.76 -9.12
N TYR A 247 -10.19 17.28 -10.00
CA TYR A 247 -10.60 16.66 -11.26
C TYR A 247 -11.32 15.32 -11.06
N THR A 248 -10.95 14.57 -10.02
CA THR A 248 -11.64 13.31 -9.71
C THR A 248 -13.04 13.54 -9.14
N HIS A 249 -13.25 14.56 -8.32
CA HIS A 249 -14.58 14.92 -7.82
C HIS A 249 -15.55 15.33 -8.94
N LEU A 250 -15.06 15.90 -10.05
CA LEU A 250 -15.87 16.23 -11.22
C LEU A 250 -16.27 14.98 -12.02
N THR A 251 -15.56 13.86 -11.85
CA THR A 251 -15.73 12.65 -12.65
C THR A 251 -16.20 11.44 -11.82
N LEU A 252 -16.11 11.48 -10.50
CA LEU A 252 -16.69 10.43 -9.65
C LEU A 252 -18.22 10.56 -9.61
N PRO A 253 -18.97 9.44 -9.72
CA PRO A 253 -20.40 9.45 -9.50
C PRO A 253 -20.65 9.95 -8.08
N THR A 254 -21.18 11.16 -7.94
CA THR A 254 -21.75 11.59 -6.67
C THR A 254 -22.89 10.63 -6.36
N ASN A 255 -22.86 9.97 -5.20
CA ASN A 255 -24.00 9.22 -4.69
C ASN A 255 -25.19 10.20 -4.53
N ARG A 256 -25.89 10.45 -5.63
CA ARG A 256 -27.23 10.99 -5.61
C ARG A 256 -28.16 9.80 -5.79
N GLU A 257 -28.59 9.28 -4.63
CA GLU A 257 -29.70 8.32 -4.39
C GLU A 257 -29.70 7.04 -5.25
#